data_c5065b0ec759c184165318aad9c86c6e
#
_entry.id   c5065b0ec759c184165318aad9c86c6e
#
_cell.length_a   1.000
_cell.length_b   1.000
_cell.length_c   1.000
_cell.angle_alpha   90.00
_cell.angle_beta   90.00
_cell.angle_gamma   90.00
#
_symmetry.space_group_name_H-M   'P 1'
#
loop_
_entity.id
_entity.type
_entity.pdbx_description
1 polymer ?
#
loop_
_entity_poly.entity_id
_entity_poly.type
_entity_poly.pdbx_seq_one_letter_code
_entity_poly.pdbx_strand_id
1 'polypeptide(L)'
;MKKKSLKKVTSAVLVAAMSMGLLAGCGGSKSSGEAKTDADGATVIKFGIHVANPKKQETVTYNIVQGFNKENKGKYKVEFVAADTEAHSKNMKLAAQDGSLPEIVHLDSAEAPEYNEAGYLLDMSDFLKENKDIDDALDGMENAFNDGKVQYGLPYQSNVQGFFYNKDLFDKAGIAYPTDDTTYDEFLDMIAKLKDSGVTPIAIGSKNSGY
;
A
#
# COMPACT_ATOMS: atom_id res chain seq x y z
N MET A 1 -30.04 -28.27 -60.39
CA MET A 1 -29.83 -29.07 -59.18
C MET A 1 -28.43 -28.90 -58.60
N LYS A 2 -27.97 -27.69 -58.19
CA LYS A 2 -26.62 -27.51 -57.55
C LYS A 2 -26.57 -26.49 -56.43
N LYS A 3 -27.70 -25.94 -55.93
CA LYS A 3 -27.72 -24.94 -54.86
C LYS A 3 -28.02 -25.47 -53.45
N LYS A 4 -28.38 -26.76 -53.27
CA LYS A 4 -28.70 -27.35 -51.95
C LYS A 4 -27.50 -27.98 -51.23
N SER A 5 -26.41 -28.24 -51.91
CA SER A 5 -25.20 -28.87 -51.35
C SER A 5 -24.28 -27.88 -50.62
N LEU A 6 -24.24 -26.63 -51.12
CA LEU A 6 -23.31 -25.62 -50.57
C LEU A 6 -23.73 -25.07 -49.18
N LYS A 7 -25.06 -25.05 -48.88
CA LYS A 7 -25.58 -24.61 -47.56
C LYS A 7 -25.35 -25.61 -46.44
N LYS A 8 -25.24 -26.90 -46.78
CA LYS A 8 -24.96 -27.95 -45.72
C LYS A 8 -23.48 -28.03 -45.37
N VAL A 9 -22.58 -27.68 -46.26
CA VAL A 9 -21.13 -27.68 -46.03
C VAL A 9 -20.72 -26.47 -45.19
N THR A 10 -21.31 -25.30 -45.45
CA THR A 10 -21.05 -24.09 -44.64
C THR A 10 -21.56 -24.18 -43.22
N SER A 11 -22.69 -24.86 -42.96
CA SER A 11 -23.18 -25.06 -41.60
C SER A 11 -22.35 -26.06 -40.81
N ALA A 12 -21.79 -27.09 -41.44
CA ALA A 12 -20.93 -28.08 -40.76
C ALA A 12 -19.56 -27.50 -40.39
N VAL A 13 -19.00 -26.59 -41.19
CA VAL A 13 -17.73 -25.91 -40.90
C VAL A 13 -17.88 -24.88 -39.78
N LEU A 14 -19.02 -24.18 -39.68
CA LEU A 14 -19.26 -23.24 -38.58
C LEU A 14 -19.46 -23.95 -37.22
N VAL A 15 -20.09 -25.14 -37.21
CA VAL A 15 -20.27 -25.92 -35.95
C VAL A 15 -18.95 -26.54 -35.51
N ALA A 16 -18.09 -26.97 -36.44
CA ALA A 16 -16.75 -27.49 -36.08
C ALA A 16 -15.80 -26.41 -35.54
N ALA A 17 -15.93 -25.13 -35.98
CA ALA A 17 -15.14 -24.03 -35.45
C ALA A 17 -15.56 -23.59 -34.06
N MET A 18 -16.84 -23.77 -33.66
CA MET A 18 -17.31 -23.48 -32.30
C MET A 18 -17.05 -24.60 -31.29
N SER A 19 -16.85 -25.85 -31.72
CA SER A 19 -16.57 -26.97 -30.83
C SER A 19 -15.10 -27.09 -30.45
N MET A 20 -14.15 -26.45 -31.15
CA MET A 20 -12.74 -26.39 -30.78
C MET A 20 -12.41 -25.25 -29.81
N GLY A 21 -13.33 -24.33 -29.55
CA GLY A 21 -13.16 -23.21 -28.57
C GLY A 21 -13.54 -23.57 -27.12
N LEU A 22 -14.16 -24.73 -26.86
CA LEU A 22 -14.71 -25.07 -25.54
C LEU A 22 -13.86 -26.08 -24.75
N LEU A 23 -12.73 -26.54 -25.28
CA LEU A 23 -11.84 -27.51 -24.60
C LEU A 23 -10.53 -26.90 -24.08
N ALA A 24 -10.33 -25.57 -24.22
CA ALA A 24 -9.17 -24.87 -23.66
C ALA A 24 -9.46 -24.19 -22.31
N GLY A 25 -10.55 -24.50 -21.65
CA GLY A 25 -11.03 -23.81 -20.45
C GLY A 25 -11.13 -24.68 -19.19
N CYS A 26 -10.21 -25.61 -18.95
CA CYS A 26 -10.11 -26.29 -17.64
C CYS A 26 -8.68 -26.77 -17.39
N GLY A 27 -7.79 -25.85 -17.16
CA GLY A 27 -6.51 -26.10 -16.52
C GLY A 27 -6.27 -24.93 -15.61
N GLY A 28 -6.27 -25.15 -14.29
CA GLY A 28 -5.97 -24.14 -13.28
C GLY A 28 -4.61 -23.52 -13.53
N SER A 29 -4.59 -22.50 -14.35
CA SER A 29 -3.44 -21.61 -14.49
C SER A 29 -3.52 -20.60 -13.37
N LYS A 30 -2.60 -20.67 -12.41
CA LYS A 30 -2.14 -19.46 -11.74
C LYS A 30 -1.94 -18.43 -12.87
N SER A 31 -2.74 -17.39 -12.88
CA SER A 31 -2.55 -16.25 -13.78
C SER A 31 -1.23 -15.59 -13.37
N SER A 32 -0.14 -16.05 -13.96
CA SER A 32 1.04 -15.21 -14.11
C SER A 32 0.62 -14.15 -15.12
N GLY A 33 0.10 -13.03 -14.62
CA GLY A 33 -0.23 -11.89 -15.47
C GLY A 33 1.02 -11.56 -16.28
N GLU A 34 0.91 -11.61 -17.63
CA GLU A 34 2.00 -11.16 -18.49
C GLU A 34 2.36 -9.73 -18.08
N ALA A 35 3.63 -9.54 -17.72
CA ALA A 35 4.14 -8.24 -17.35
C ALA A 35 3.86 -7.25 -18.50
N LYS A 36 3.10 -6.21 -18.20
CA LYS A 36 2.78 -5.17 -19.20
C LYS A 36 4.06 -4.44 -19.55
N THR A 37 4.33 -4.28 -20.84
CA THR A 37 5.44 -3.47 -21.34
C THR A 37 4.93 -2.13 -21.85
N ASP A 38 5.72 -1.07 -21.69
CA ASP A 38 5.46 0.22 -22.30
C ASP A 38 5.91 0.27 -23.78
N ALA A 39 5.74 1.43 -24.42
CA ALA A 39 6.10 1.62 -25.82
C ALA A 39 7.61 1.46 -26.10
N ASP A 40 8.46 1.62 -25.08
CA ASP A 40 9.92 1.47 -25.16
C ASP A 40 10.37 0.03 -24.81
N GLY A 41 9.43 -0.89 -24.56
CA GLY A 41 9.69 -2.29 -24.21
C GLY A 41 10.05 -2.51 -22.74
N ALA A 42 9.96 -1.51 -21.87
CA ALA A 42 10.21 -1.65 -20.45
C ALA A 42 9.05 -2.34 -19.73
N THR A 43 9.35 -3.26 -18.82
CA THR A 43 8.35 -3.85 -17.93
C THR A 43 7.79 -2.79 -16.99
N VAL A 44 6.46 -2.60 -17.03
CA VAL A 44 5.77 -1.63 -16.16
C VAL A 44 5.48 -2.28 -14.81
N ILE A 45 5.92 -1.61 -13.74
CA ILE A 45 5.66 -1.94 -12.33
C ILE A 45 4.73 -0.86 -11.78
N LYS A 46 3.54 -1.22 -11.38
CA LYS A 46 2.60 -0.29 -10.77
C LYS A 46 2.87 -0.16 -9.29
N PHE A 47 2.83 1.06 -8.78
CA PHE A 47 2.96 1.36 -7.37
C PHE A 47 1.71 2.08 -6.87
N GLY A 48 0.87 1.37 -6.12
CA GLY A 48 -0.30 1.91 -5.42
C GLY A 48 0.12 2.77 -4.24
N ILE A 49 -0.21 4.06 -4.26
CA ILE A 49 0.18 5.02 -3.23
C ILE A 49 -1.02 5.85 -2.74
N HIS A 50 -1.09 6.10 -1.43
CA HIS A 50 -2.21 6.71 -0.71
C HIS A 50 -2.31 8.24 -0.80
N VAL A 51 -1.63 8.87 -1.75
CA VAL A 51 -1.70 10.31 -2.01
C VAL A 51 -2.16 10.58 -3.44
N ALA A 52 -3.04 11.56 -3.62
CA ALA A 52 -3.60 11.88 -4.94
C ALA A 52 -2.57 12.53 -5.88
N ASN A 53 -1.55 13.21 -5.34
CA ASN A 53 -0.51 13.84 -6.13
C ASN A 53 0.88 13.56 -5.54
N PRO A 54 1.53 12.44 -5.91
CA PRO A 54 2.83 12.04 -5.38
C PRO A 54 3.91 13.11 -5.54
N LYS A 55 3.94 13.81 -6.67
CA LYS A 55 4.92 14.87 -6.91
C LYS A 55 4.85 16.01 -5.90
N LYS A 56 3.65 16.32 -5.38
CA LYS A 56 3.45 17.43 -4.44
C LYS A 56 3.44 16.97 -2.98
N GLN A 57 2.90 15.79 -2.72
CA GLN A 57 2.60 15.30 -1.37
C GLN A 57 3.67 14.33 -0.85
N GLU A 58 4.32 13.59 -1.77
CA GLU A 58 5.36 12.60 -1.47
C GLU A 58 6.60 12.84 -2.36
N THR A 59 7.14 14.06 -2.30
CA THR A 59 8.23 14.52 -3.20
C THR A 59 9.46 13.60 -3.16
N VAL A 60 9.82 13.06 -2.00
CA VAL A 60 10.97 12.15 -1.84
C VAL A 60 10.72 10.88 -2.63
N THR A 61 9.61 10.20 -2.38
CA THR A 61 9.22 8.97 -3.09
C THR A 61 9.10 9.21 -4.59
N TYR A 62 8.48 10.33 -4.97
CA TYR A 62 8.39 10.70 -6.38
C TYR A 62 9.77 10.80 -7.03
N ASN A 63 10.73 11.48 -6.39
CA ASN A 63 12.07 11.65 -6.93
C ASN A 63 12.84 10.32 -6.99
N ILE A 64 12.69 9.44 -6.00
CA ILE A 64 13.28 8.09 -6.00
C ILE A 64 12.76 7.31 -7.22
N VAL A 65 11.45 7.29 -7.44
CA VAL A 65 10.84 6.62 -8.60
C VAL A 65 11.32 7.23 -9.92
N GLN A 66 11.45 8.56 -10.02
CA GLN A 66 12.00 9.19 -11.24
C GLN A 66 13.48 8.82 -11.47
N GLY A 67 14.28 8.73 -10.41
CA GLY A 67 15.67 8.24 -10.47
C GLY A 67 15.73 6.81 -10.98
N PHE A 68 14.96 5.91 -10.36
CA PHE A 68 14.85 4.51 -10.77
C PHE A 68 14.46 4.37 -12.26
N ASN A 69 13.42 5.09 -12.69
CA ASN A 69 12.96 5.04 -14.08
C ASN A 69 14.02 5.54 -15.08
N LYS A 70 14.80 6.54 -14.68
CA LYS A 70 15.91 7.05 -15.50
C LYS A 70 17.03 6.02 -15.64
N GLU A 71 17.41 5.39 -14.54
CA GLU A 71 18.51 4.42 -14.49
C GLU A 71 18.17 3.10 -15.18
N ASN A 72 16.87 2.72 -15.14
CA ASN A 72 16.36 1.46 -15.70
C ASN A 72 15.64 1.63 -17.04
N LYS A 73 15.88 2.74 -17.75
CA LYS A 73 15.22 3.01 -19.02
C LYS A 73 15.33 1.83 -20.00
N GLY A 74 14.19 1.42 -20.57
CA GLY A 74 14.08 0.30 -21.50
C GLY A 74 14.10 -1.09 -20.85
N LYS A 75 14.21 -1.17 -19.50
CA LYS A 75 14.13 -2.43 -18.76
C LYS A 75 12.91 -2.45 -17.82
N TYR A 76 12.83 -1.45 -16.96
CA TYR A 76 11.76 -1.31 -15.96
C TYR A 76 11.27 0.12 -15.88
N LYS A 77 9.99 0.28 -15.60
CA LYS A 77 9.35 1.57 -15.38
C LYS A 77 8.32 1.47 -14.26
N VAL A 78 8.49 2.23 -13.20
CA VAL A 78 7.49 2.34 -12.13
C VAL A 78 6.49 3.43 -12.48
N GLU A 79 5.20 3.11 -12.39
CA GLU A 79 4.08 4.02 -12.57
C GLU A 79 3.21 4.07 -11.31
N PHE A 80 2.89 5.29 -10.85
CA PHE A 80 2.02 5.45 -9.69
C PHE A 80 0.56 5.17 -10.01
N VAL A 81 -0.10 4.39 -9.15
CA VAL A 81 -1.56 4.29 -9.04
C VAL A 81 -1.95 5.13 -7.83
N ALA A 82 -2.15 6.43 -8.06
CA ALA A 82 -2.30 7.44 -7.02
C ALA A 82 -3.78 7.67 -6.69
N ALA A 83 -4.10 7.71 -5.39
CA ALA A 83 -5.41 8.08 -4.87
C ALA A 83 -5.24 8.73 -3.49
N ASP A 84 -6.22 9.51 -3.00
CA ASP A 84 -6.22 9.90 -1.60
C ASP A 84 -6.39 8.69 -0.67
N THR A 85 -6.11 8.87 0.61
CA THR A 85 -6.05 7.76 1.58
C THR A 85 -7.32 6.91 1.61
N GLU A 86 -8.50 7.53 1.63
CA GLU A 86 -9.78 6.80 1.69
C GLU A 86 -10.05 6.03 0.40
N ALA A 87 -9.87 6.69 -0.75
CA ALA A 87 -10.04 6.06 -2.05
C ALA A 87 -8.97 4.98 -2.29
N HIS A 88 -7.73 5.16 -1.83
CA HIS A 88 -6.66 4.18 -1.94
C HIS A 88 -7.04 2.87 -1.22
N SER A 89 -7.37 2.93 0.08
CA SER A 89 -7.76 1.74 0.86
C SER A 89 -8.90 0.98 0.19
N LYS A 90 -9.97 1.69 -0.22
CA LYS A 90 -11.10 1.07 -0.93
C LYS A 90 -10.69 0.43 -2.26
N ASN A 91 -9.89 1.13 -3.07
CA ASN A 91 -9.47 0.65 -4.39
C ASN A 91 -8.56 -0.58 -4.27
N MET A 92 -7.64 -0.58 -3.29
CA MET A 92 -6.75 -1.72 -3.07
C MET A 92 -7.50 -2.96 -2.60
N LYS A 93 -8.53 -2.81 -1.74
CA LYS A 93 -9.40 -3.93 -1.36
C LYS A 93 -10.16 -4.53 -2.55
N LEU A 94 -10.69 -3.70 -3.43
CA LEU A 94 -11.35 -4.18 -4.65
C LEU A 94 -10.35 -4.85 -5.61
N ALA A 95 -9.17 -4.24 -5.80
CA ALA A 95 -8.13 -4.79 -6.65
C ALA A 95 -7.58 -6.12 -6.13
N ALA A 96 -7.51 -6.31 -4.81
CA ALA A 96 -7.14 -7.58 -4.20
C ALA A 96 -8.14 -8.70 -4.54
N GLN A 97 -9.44 -8.38 -4.46
CA GLN A 97 -10.51 -9.33 -4.71
C GLN A 97 -10.61 -9.77 -6.18
N ASP A 98 -10.31 -8.86 -7.11
CA ASP A 98 -10.37 -9.13 -8.55
C ASP A 98 -9.02 -9.54 -9.17
N GLY A 99 -7.96 -9.63 -8.35
CA GLY A 99 -6.62 -10.05 -8.79
C GLY A 99 -5.87 -8.99 -9.59
N SER A 100 -6.23 -7.71 -9.44
CA SER A 100 -5.62 -6.58 -10.15
C SER A 100 -4.78 -5.66 -9.25
N LEU A 101 -4.34 -6.15 -8.07
CA LEU A 101 -3.43 -5.39 -7.21
C LEU A 101 -2.22 -4.88 -8.00
N PRO A 102 -1.75 -3.64 -7.74
CA PRO A 102 -0.44 -3.20 -8.18
C PRO A 102 0.68 -4.13 -7.68
N GLU A 103 1.77 -4.23 -8.42
CA GLU A 103 2.95 -5.03 -8.04
C GLU A 103 3.58 -4.54 -6.73
N ILE A 104 3.49 -3.23 -6.46
CA ILE A 104 3.86 -2.62 -5.17
C ILE A 104 2.64 -1.88 -4.64
N VAL A 105 2.30 -2.09 -3.38
CA VAL A 105 1.17 -1.42 -2.73
C VAL A 105 1.58 -0.87 -1.39
N HIS A 106 1.24 0.40 -1.14
CA HIS A 106 1.35 0.99 0.18
C HIS A 106 0.13 0.60 1.00
N LEU A 107 0.36 -0.06 2.13
CA LEU A 107 -0.67 -0.47 3.08
C LEU A 107 -0.32 0.05 4.47
N ASP A 108 -1.34 0.42 5.24
CA ASP A 108 -1.17 0.67 6.66
C ASP A 108 -0.88 -0.64 7.40
N SER A 109 -0.08 -0.59 8.47
CA SER A 109 0.24 -1.76 9.28
C SER A 109 -1.00 -2.43 9.88
N ALA A 110 -2.09 -1.68 10.08
CA ALA A 110 -3.38 -2.22 10.53
C ALA A 110 -4.14 -3.00 9.43
N GLU A 111 -3.92 -2.67 8.15
CA GLU A 111 -4.60 -3.33 7.02
C GLU A 111 -3.78 -4.51 6.44
N ALA A 112 -2.46 -4.41 6.48
CA ALA A 112 -1.56 -5.39 5.86
C ALA A 112 -1.77 -6.85 6.31
N PRO A 113 -2.09 -7.17 7.58
CA PRO A 113 -2.37 -8.54 8.01
C PRO A 113 -3.53 -9.19 7.25
N GLU A 114 -4.62 -8.45 6.97
CA GLU A 114 -5.77 -8.96 6.21
C GLU A 114 -5.34 -9.42 4.80
N TYR A 115 -4.46 -8.65 4.15
CA TYR A 115 -3.94 -9.00 2.82
C TYR A 115 -2.99 -10.20 2.86
N ASN A 116 -2.18 -10.32 3.93
CA ASN A 116 -1.32 -11.48 4.13
C ASN A 116 -2.13 -12.77 4.35
N GLU A 117 -3.11 -12.75 5.25
CA GLU A 117 -3.99 -13.89 5.53
C GLU A 117 -4.74 -14.36 4.29
N ALA A 118 -5.14 -13.44 3.42
CA ALA A 118 -5.79 -13.74 2.15
C ALA A 118 -4.81 -14.22 1.05
N GLY A 119 -3.51 -14.21 1.30
CA GLY A 119 -2.48 -14.68 0.36
C GLY A 119 -2.21 -13.71 -0.79
N TYR A 120 -2.47 -12.43 -0.62
CA TYR A 120 -2.23 -11.41 -1.64
C TYR A 120 -0.81 -10.86 -1.61
N LEU A 121 -0.07 -11.03 -0.51
CA LEU A 121 1.28 -10.48 -0.33
C LEU A 121 2.34 -11.55 -0.55
N LEU A 122 3.49 -11.12 -1.08
CA LEU A 122 4.66 -11.96 -1.29
C LEU A 122 5.43 -12.11 0.03
N ASP A 123 5.93 -13.33 0.30
CA ASP A 123 6.91 -13.54 1.37
C ASP A 123 8.26 -12.92 0.99
N MET A 124 8.69 -11.92 1.74
CA MET A 124 9.94 -11.19 1.57
C MET A 124 11.08 -11.74 2.44
N SER A 125 10.88 -12.85 3.16
CA SER A 125 11.85 -13.40 4.10
C SER A 125 13.20 -13.72 3.44
N ASP A 126 13.18 -14.30 2.25
CA ASP A 126 14.43 -14.61 1.52
C ASP A 126 15.09 -13.35 0.97
N PHE A 127 14.30 -12.34 0.57
CA PHE A 127 14.85 -11.04 0.17
C PHE A 127 15.67 -10.38 1.27
N LEU A 128 15.18 -10.34 2.52
CA LEU A 128 15.93 -9.78 3.65
C LEU A 128 17.16 -10.61 4.01
N LYS A 129 17.09 -11.94 3.92
CA LYS A 129 18.27 -12.81 4.13
C LYS A 129 19.37 -12.54 3.14
N GLU A 130 19.04 -12.25 1.88
CA GLU A 130 19.99 -11.97 0.80
C GLU A 130 20.50 -10.53 0.81
N ASN A 131 19.76 -9.59 1.41
CA ASN A 131 20.07 -8.15 1.45
C ASN A 131 20.23 -7.67 2.89
N LYS A 132 21.31 -8.12 3.54
CA LYS A 132 21.59 -7.83 4.95
C LYS A 132 21.75 -6.35 5.27
N ASP A 133 22.25 -5.56 4.34
CA ASP A 133 22.39 -4.11 4.46
C ASP A 133 21.01 -3.42 4.57
N ILE A 134 20.00 -3.95 3.91
CA ILE A 134 18.61 -3.48 4.03
C ILE A 134 18.03 -3.90 5.38
N ASP A 135 18.18 -5.18 5.75
CA ASP A 135 17.71 -5.73 7.03
C ASP A 135 18.28 -4.92 8.21
N ASP A 136 19.61 -4.71 8.21
CA ASP A 136 20.31 -3.91 9.23
C ASP A 136 19.82 -2.44 9.27
N ALA A 137 19.48 -1.85 8.11
CA ALA A 137 19.00 -0.48 8.04
C ALA A 137 17.54 -0.31 8.54
N LEU A 138 16.76 -1.38 8.54
CA LEU A 138 15.38 -1.37 9.05
C LEU A 138 15.32 -1.39 10.59
N ASP A 139 16.39 -1.86 11.26
CA ASP A 139 16.58 -1.82 12.72
C ASP A 139 15.38 -2.36 13.52
N GLY A 140 14.79 -3.46 13.06
CA GLY A 140 13.66 -4.12 13.68
C GLY A 140 12.27 -3.54 13.34
N MET A 141 12.20 -2.47 12.53
CA MET A 141 10.90 -1.91 12.10
C MET A 141 10.12 -2.87 11.20
N GLU A 142 10.81 -3.77 10.50
CA GLU A 142 10.21 -4.80 9.64
C GLU A 142 9.32 -5.78 10.41
N ASN A 143 9.53 -5.93 11.74
CA ASN A 143 8.72 -6.79 12.59
C ASN A 143 7.23 -6.42 12.62
N ALA A 144 6.88 -5.17 12.28
CA ALA A 144 5.48 -4.75 12.14
C ALA A 144 4.75 -5.45 10.98
N PHE A 145 5.49 -6.05 10.05
CA PHE A 145 4.96 -6.74 8.86
C PHE A 145 5.40 -8.20 8.81
N ASN A 146 5.51 -8.83 9.99
CA ASN A 146 5.89 -10.23 10.16
C ASN A 146 4.90 -10.93 11.09
N ASP A 147 4.39 -12.09 10.69
CA ASP A 147 3.45 -12.89 11.50
C ASP A 147 4.14 -14.04 12.28
N GLY A 148 5.46 -14.04 12.33
CA GLY A 148 6.28 -15.10 12.92
C GLY A 148 6.58 -16.26 11.97
N LYS A 149 6.06 -16.24 10.75
CA LYS A 149 6.30 -17.24 9.71
C LYS A 149 6.84 -16.63 8.43
N VAL A 150 6.23 -15.53 7.99
CA VAL A 150 6.57 -14.83 6.76
C VAL A 150 6.75 -13.34 7.00
N GLN A 151 7.66 -12.74 6.27
CA GLN A 151 7.82 -11.29 6.14
C GLN A 151 6.97 -10.83 4.97
N TYR A 152 5.77 -10.31 5.22
CA TYR A 152 4.81 -9.97 4.18
C TYR A 152 4.85 -8.50 3.73
N GLY A 153 5.77 -7.72 4.24
CA GLY A 153 5.98 -6.33 3.84
C GLY A 153 7.23 -5.73 4.46
N LEU A 154 7.60 -4.56 3.99
CA LEU A 154 8.71 -3.78 4.51
C LEU A 154 8.21 -2.39 4.92
N PRO A 155 8.75 -1.80 5.99
CA PRO A 155 8.38 -0.46 6.41
C PRO A 155 8.81 0.56 5.34
N TYR A 156 7.86 1.39 4.96
CA TYR A 156 8.05 2.44 3.97
C TYR A 156 8.31 3.80 4.62
N GLN A 157 7.60 4.07 5.71
CA GLN A 157 7.72 5.29 6.51
C GLN A 157 7.52 4.94 7.99
N SER A 158 8.14 5.70 8.87
CA SER A 158 7.88 5.67 10.29
C SER A 158 7.20 6.96 10.73
N ASN A 159 6.19 6.83 11.58
CA ASN A 159 5.50 7.95 12.19
C ASN A 159 5.81 8.00 13.69
N VAL A 160 6.04 9.20 14.19
CA VAL A 160 6.13 9.44 15.63
C VAL A 160 4.83 10.10 16.07
N GLN A 161 4.15 9.46 17.02
CA GLN A 161 3.00 10.05 17.68
C GLN A 161 3.45 10.61 19.02
N GLY A 162 2.97 11.81 19.35
CA GLY A 162 3.32 12.45 20.60
C GLY A 162 2.33 13.54 20.99
N PHE A 163 2.41 13.96 22.23
CA PHE A 163 1.68 15.12 22.71
C PHE A 163 2.47 16.39 22.39
N PHE A 164 1.81 17.32 21.72
CA PHE A 164 2.32 18.66 21.50
C PHE A 164 1.64 19.62 22.48
N TYR A 165 2.42 20.46 23.12
CA TYR A 165 1.88 21.44 24.07
C TYR A 165 2.28 22.87 23.72
N ASN A 166 1.38 23.81 24.04
CA ASN A 166 1.62 25.22 23.82
C ASN A 166 2.32 25.81 25.05
N LYS A 167 3.58 26.19 24.94
CA LYS A 167 4.40 26.73 26.03
C LYS A 167 3.81 28.00 26.62
N ASP A 168 3.28 28.91 25.79
CA ASP A 168 2.71 30.17 26.29
C ASP A 168 1.50 29.94 27.22
N LEU A 169 0.71 28.87 26.97
CA LEU A 169 -0.40 28.52 27.86
C LEU A 169 0.08 27.94 29.17
N PHE A 170 1.15 27.14 29.19
CA PHE A 170 1.78 26.63 30.39
C PHE A 170 2.39 27.76 31.22
N ASP A 171 3.14 28.66 30.59
CA ASP A 171 3.74 29.83 31.24
C ASP A 171 2.68 30.73 31.86
N LYS A 172 1.61 31.03 31.11
CA LYS A 172 0.50 31.86 31.60
C LYS A 172 -0.23 31.21 32.79
N ALA A 173 -0.33 29.89 32.82
CA ALA A 173 -0.95 29.15 33.91
C ALA A 173 0.02 28.89 35.10
N GLY A 174 1.30 29.23 34.96
CA GLY A 174 2.32 28.97 35.97
C GLY A 174 2.62 27.49 36.18
N ILE A 175 2.52 26.69 35.14
CA ILE A 175 2.69 25.24 35.18
C ILE A 175 4.02 24.85 34.55
N ALA A 176 4.77 23.96 35.19
CA ALA A 176 5.99 23.40 34.60
C ALA A 176 5.67 22.58 33.31
N TYR A 177 6.59 22.60 32.37
CA TYR A 177 6.45 21.79 31.15
C TYR A 177 6.56 20.30 31.45
N PRO A 178 5.86 19.44 30.68
CA PRO A 178 6.08 18.00 30.76
C PRO A 178 7.50 17.65 30.31
N THR A 179 8.04 16.59 30.89
CA THR A 179 9.34 16.00 30.60
C THR A 179 9.18 14.53 30.25
N ASP A 180 10.25 13.87 29.85
CA ASP A 180 10.26 12.42 29.57
C ASP A 180 9.92 11.58 30.83
N ASP A 181 10.12 12.14 32.03
CA ASP A 181 9.80 11.49 33.31
C ASP A 181 8.39 11.81 33.83
N THR A 182 7.61 12.63 33.09
CA THR A 182 6.26 13.01 33.51
C THR A 182 5.34 11.79 33.56
N THR A 183 4.86 11.48 34.76
CA THR A 183 3.93 10.38 34.98
C THR A 183 2.53 10.71 34.49
N TYR A 184 1.69 9.69 34.34
CA TYR A 184 0.29 9.87 33.93
C TYR A 184 -0.50 10.74 34.93
N ASP A 185 -0.30 10.56 36.22
CA ASP A 185 -0.97 11.34 37.24
C ASP A 185 -0.55 12.81 37.21
N GLU A 186 0.74 13.11 37.05
CA GLU A 186 1.24 14.48 36.84
C GLU A 186 0.68 15.11 35.57
N PHE A 187 0.55 14.34 34.49
CA PHE A 187 -0.07 14.81 33.27
C PHE A 187 -1.56 15.16 33.48
N LEU A 188 -2.31 14.36 34.25
CA LEU A 188 -3.70 14.68 34.60
C LEU A 188 -3.80 15.95 35.45
N ASP A 189 -2.87 16.13 36.39
CA ASP A 189 -2.78 17.35 37.23
C ASP A 189 -2.48 18.60 36.36
N MET A 190 -1.60 18.49 35.37
CA MET A 190 -1.36 19.57 34.38
C MET A 190 -2.61 19.91 33.60
N ILE A 191 -3.36 18.92 33.13
CA ILE A 191 -4.64 19.09 32.43
C ILE A 191 -5.64 19.83 33.33
N ALA A 192 -5.77 19.45 34.60
CA ALA A 192 -6.67 20.09 35.54
C ALA A 192 -6.31 21.56 35.75
N LYS A 193 -5.03 21.87 35.99
CA LYS A 193 -4.53 23.25 36.21
C LYS A 193 -4.70 24.11 34.95
N LEU A 194 -4.46 23.58 33.75
CA LEU A 194 -4.74 24.27 32.48
C LEU A 194 -6.21 24.60 32.34
N LYS A 195 -7.10 23.66 32.67
CA LYS A 195 -8.54 23.89 32.67
C LYS A 195 -8.95 25.01 33.64
N ASP A 196 -8.40 25.01 34.85
CA ASP A 196 -8.67 26.03 35.84
C ASP A 196 -8.18 27.43 35.44
N SER A 197 -7.15 27.49 34.58
CA SER A 197 -6.69 28.75 33.97
C SER A 197 -7.61 29.29 32.86
N GLY A 198 -8.69 28.57 32.53
CA GLY A 198 -9.73 29.01 31.58
C GLY A 198 -9.44 28.68 30.13
N VAL A 199 -8.49 27.77 29.84
CA VAL A 199 -8.20 27.29 28.47
C VAL A 199 -8.72 25.87 28.27
N THR A 200 -8.91 25.48 27.01
CA THR A 200 -9.16 24.05 26.67
C THR A 200 -7.88 23.29 26.89
N PRO A 201 -7.82 22.38 27.88
CA PRO A 201 -6.56 21.83 28.36
C PRO A 201 -5.97 20.74 27.44
N ILE A 202 -6.83 20.07 26.65
CA ILE A 202 -6.42 19.02 25.73
C ILE A 202 -7.35 18.98 24.52
N ALA A 203 -6.80 18.71 23.36
CA ALA A 203 -7.55 18.45 22.14
C ALA A 203 -7.05 17.13 21.53
N ILE A 204 -7.98 16.23 21.25
CA ILE A 204 -7.70 14.91 20.63
C ILE A 204 -8.56 14.79 19.37
N GLY A 205 -7.93 14.54 18.24
CA GLY A 205 -8.63 14.23 17.01
C GLY A 205 -9.23 12.82 17.09
N SER A 206 -10.54 12.68 16.96
CA SER A 206 -11.21 11.38 17.06
C SER A 206 -12.15 11.08 15.90
N LYS A 207 -12.30 12.01 14.96
CA LYS A 207 -13.23 11.86 13.84
C LYS A 207 -12.74 10.88 12.78
N ASN A 208 -11.43 10.86 12.55
CA ASN A 208 -10.78 9.94 11.61
C ASN A 208 -9.80 9.11 12.44
N SER A 209 -10.30 8.02 13.02
CA SER A 209 -9.52 7.12 13.85
C SER A 209 -8.67 6.17 13.02
N GLY A 210 -7.79 6.71 12.21
CA GLY A 210 -6.69 5.96 11.61
C GLY A 210 -5.43 5.97 12.50
N TYR A 211 -5.59 6.40 13.76
CA TYR A 211 -4.50 6.49 14.73
C TYR A 211 -4.99 6.04 16.10
#